data_ba20e20c2b34365eebf818ee5fa30060
#
_entry.id   ba20e20c2b34365eebf818ee5fa30060
#
_cell.length_a   1.000
_cell.length_b   1.000
_cell.length_c   1.000
_cell.angle_alpha   90.00
_cell.angle_beta   90.00
_cell.angle_gamma   90.00
#
_symmetry.space_group_name_H-M   'P 1'
#
loop_
_entity.id
_entity.type
_entity.pdbx_description
1 polymer ?
#
loop_
_entity_poly.entity_id
_entity_poly.type
_entity_poly.pdbx_seq_one_letter_code
_entity_poly.pdbx_strand_id
1 'polypeptide(L)'
;MQTVFHLSTCDTCRRILKNIEIPSEFKKQDIKKEPVTEAQLKAMYKLTNSYEELFNKRAQLYRKRGLNKQELSESDYKDFLLEHYTFLKRPVVIDKDAIFVGNSKKNVAELE
;
A
#
# COMPACT_ATOMS: atom_id res chain seq x y z
N MET A 1 14.49 5.77 1.91
CA MET A 1 13.40 6.08 0.94
C MET A 1 12.34 6.92 1.64
N GLN A 2 11.93 8.00 1.02
CA GLN A 2 10.83 8.84 1.51
C GLN A 2 9.81 8.95 0.39
N THR A 3 8.79 8.09 0.44
CA THR A 3 7.84 7.95 -0.66
C THR A 3 6.43 7.71 -0.15
N VAL A 4 5.45 8.35 -0.80
CA VAL A 4 4.03 8.11 -0.57
C VAL A 4 3.48 7.36 -1.78
N PHE A 5 3.01 6.14 -1.55
CA PHE A 5 2.34 5.34 -2.57
C PHE A 5 0.84 5.54 -2.42
N HIS A 6 0.22 6.13 -3.42
CA HIS A 6 -1.20 6.49 -3.35
C HIS A 6 -1.92 6.11 -4.63
N LEU A 7 -3.24 6.24 -4.61
CA LEU A 7 -4.09 6.02 -5.77
C LEU A 7 -4.92 7.28 -5.99
N SER A 8 -4.67 7.99 -7.09
CA SER A 8 -5.30 9.28 -7.37
C SER A 8 -6.83 9.18 -7.51
N THR A 9 -7.34 7.99 -7.87
CA THR A 9 -8.79 7.78 -8.03
C THR A 9 -9.46 7.30 -6.75
N CYS A 10 -8.71 7.12 -5.66
CA CYS A 10 -9.25 6.68 -4.38
C CYS A 10 -9.60 7.88 -3.51
N ASP A 11 -10.88 8.09 -3.25
CA ASP A 11 -11.36 9.23 -2.46
C ASP A 11 -10.81 9.22 -1.04
N THR A 12 -10.77 8.04 -0.40
CA THR A 12 -10.22 7.89 0.94
C THR A 12 -8.76 8.30 0.99
N CYS A 13 -7.99 7.85 0.00
CA CYS A 13 -6.58 8.17 -0.11
C CYS A 13 -6.36 9.68 -0.25
N ARG A 14 -7.13 10.31 -1.13
CA ARG A 14 -7.05 11.76 -1.35
C ARG A 14 -7.40 12.53 -0.09
N ARG A 15 -8.43 12.09 0.62
CA ARG A 15 -8.86 12.73 1.87
C ARG A 15 -7.77 12.67 2.94
N ILE A 16 -7.15 11.49 3.11
CA ILE A 16 -6.08 11.31 4.09
C ILE A 16 -4.89 12.20 3.75
N LEU A 17 -4.44 12.18 2.51
CA LEU A 17 -3.28 12.97 2.08
C LEU A 17 -3.53 14.47 2.15
N LYS A 18 -4.78 14.90 2.03
CA LYS A 18 -5.15 16.30 2.19
C LYS A 18 -5.06 16.75 3.65
N ASN A 19 -5.35 15.85 4.58
CA ASN A 19 -5.41 16.17 6.00
C ASN A 19 -4.07 16.05 6.72
N ILE A 20 -3.07 15.42 6.10
CA ILE A 20 -1.74 15.30 6.67
C ILE A 20 -0.75 16.13 5.86
N GLU A 21 0.26 16.67 6.53
CA GLU A 21 1.33 17.41 5.85
C GLU A 21 2.41 16.43 5.40
N ILE A 22 2.58 16.32 4.08
CA ILE A 22 3.65 15.52 3.51
C ILE A 22 4.76 16.48 3.10
N PRO A 23 5.98 16.34 3.67
CA PRO A 23 7.10 17.20 3.28
C PRO A 23 7.35 17.13 1.77
N SER A 24 7.77 18.25 1.19
CA SER A 24 7.95 18.36 -0.26
C SER A 24 9.04 17.45 -0.80
N GLU A 25 9.99 17.02 0.02
CA GLU A 25 11.04 16.10 -0.39
C GLU A 25 10.56 14.67 -0.61
N PHE A 26 9.35 14.32 -0.14
CA PHE A 26 8.78 12.99 -0.35
C PHE A 26 8.37 12.83 -1.81
N LYS A 27 8.72 11.70 -2.41
CA LYS A 27 8.20 11.31 -3.71
C LYS A 27 6.75 10.87 -3.54
N LYS A 28 5.87 11.34 -4.43
CA LYS A 28 4.48 10.88 -4.48
C LYS A 28 4.29 10.02 -5.71
N GLN A 29 3.99 8.75 -5.51
CA GLN A 29 3.84 7.78 -6.59
C GLN A 29 2.38 7.33 -6.69
N ASP A 30 1.74 7.66 -7.82
CA ASP A 30 0.40 7.15 -8.13
C ASP A 30 0.55 5.74 -8.70
N ILE A 31 0.18 4.74 -7.92
CA ILE A 31 0.41 3.34 -8.24
C ILE A 31 -0.39 2.85 -9.45
N LYS A 32 -1.40 3.58 -9.89
CA LYS A 32 -2.12 3.27 -11.12
C LYS A 32 -1.33 3.66 -12.35
N LYS A 33 -0.64 4.80 -12.30
CA LYS A 33 0.17 5.31 -13.40
C LYS A 33 1.59 4.77 -13.37
N GLU A 34 2.14 4.61 -12.18
CA GLU A 34 3.48 4.12 -11.93
C GLU A 34 3.40 2.96 -10.95
N PRO A 35 3.22 1.72 -11.44
CA PRO A 35 3.05 0.55 -10.56
C PRO A 35 4.24 0.35 -9.62
N VAL A 36 3.95 -0.21 -8.44
CA VAL A 36 4.97 -0.55 -7.46
C VAL A 36 5.93 -1.57 -8.07
N THR A 37 7.23 -1.32 -7.95
CA THR A 37 8.26 -2.23 -8.45
C THR A 37 8.57 -3.32 -7.42
N GLU A 38 9.23 -4.39 -7.88
CA GLU A 38 9.68 -5.45 -6.99
C GLU A 38 10.64 -4.92 -5.92
N ALA A 39 11.54 -4.01 -6.29
CA ALA A 39 12.47 -3.40 -5.35
C ALA A 39 11.73 -2.60 -4.28
N GLN A 40 10.69 -1.86 -4.66
CA GLN A 40 9.87 -1.12 -3.72
C GLN A 40 9.11 -2.04 -2.78
N LEU A 41 8.56 -3.16 -3.30
CA LEU A 41 7.89 -4.15 -2.47
C LEU A 41 8.85 -4.79 -1.47
N LYS A 42 10.08 -5.08 -1.88
CA LYS A 42 11.09 -5.62 -0.96
C LYS A 42 11.43 -4.64 0.16
N ALA A 43 11.48 -3.35 -0.15
CA ALA A 43 11.69 -2.31 0.86
C ALA A 43 10.54 -2.29 1.87
N MET A 44 9.30 -2.39 1.38
CA MET A 44 8.13 -2.48 2.26
C MET A 44 8.16 -3.73 3.13
N TYR A 45 8.55 -4.87 2.55
CA TYR A 45 8.65 -6.14 3.27
C TYR A 45 9.67 -6.06 4.40
N LYS A 46 10.81 -5.42 4.18
CA LYS A 46 11.83 -5.26 5.24
C LYS A 46 11.28 -4.53 6.46
N LEU A 47 10.32 -3.64 6.27
CA LEU A 47 9.76 -2.83 7.34
C LEU A 47 8.54 -3.49 7.99
N THR A 48 7.83 -4.36 7.28
CA THR A 48 6.61 -5.01 7.78
C THR A 48 6.82 -6.49 8.13
N ASN A 49 7.78 -7.15 7.51
CA ASN A 49 8.01 -8.60 7.57
C ASN A 49 6.81 -9.42 7.10
N SER A 50 5.92 -8.83 6.29
CA SER A 50 4.73 -9.53 5.82
C SER A 50 4.16 -8.88 4.57
N TYR A 51 4.08 -9.66 3.48
CA TYR A 51 3.35 -9.21 2.27
C TYR A 51 1.85 -9.18 2.52
N GLU A 52 1.35 -10.07 3.38
CA GLU A 52 -0.07 -10.08 3.74
C GLU A 52 -0.51 -8.76 4.37
N GLU A 53 0.33 -8.14 5.18
CA GLU A 53 0.03 -6.85 5.79
C GLU A 53 -0.13 -5.74 4.76
N LEU A 54 0.51 -5.87 3.61
CA LEU A 54 0.40 -4.91 2.52
C LEU A 54 -0.82 -5.16 1.63
N PHE A 55 -1.42 -6.36 1.76
CA PHE A 55 -2.45 -6.84 0.85
C PHE A 55 -3.85 -6.37 1.28
N ASN A 56 -4.59 -5.77 0.35
CA ASN A 56 -5.94 -5.27 0.58
C ASN A 56 -6.97 -6.37 0.34
N LYS A 57 -7.43 -7.01 1.42
CA LYS A 57 -8.45 -8.06 1.35
C LYS A 57 -9.85 -7.53 1.04
N ARG A 58 -10.01 -6.22 0.96
CA ARG A 58 -11.27 -5.57 0.54
C ARG A 58 -11.35 -5.32 -0.96
N ALA A 59 -10.27 -5.61 -1.70
CA ALA A 59 -10.26 -5.45 -3.15
C ALA A 59 -11.30 -6.35 -3.82
N GLN A 60 -12.00 -5.79 -4.81
CA GLN A 60 -13.03 -6.55 -5.53
C GLN A 60 -12.45 -7.78 -6.23
N LEU A 61 -11.26 -7.67 -6.82
CA LEU A 61 -10.59 -8.79 -7.48
C LEU A 61 -10.30 -9.94 -6.52
N TYR A 62 -10.03 -9.64 -5.25
CA TYR A 62 -9.79 -10.66 -4.23
C TYR A 62 -11.01 -11.58 -4.12
N ARG A 63 -12.20 -10.99 -4.08
CA ARG A 63 -13.46 -11.76 -4.01
C ARG A 63 -13.83 -12.37 -5.34
N LYS A 64 -13.69 -11.63 -6.43
CA LYS A 64 -14.03 -12.11 -7.77
C LYS A 64 -13.25 -13.36 -8.18
N ARG A 65 -11.97 -13.42 -7.79
CA ARG A 65 -11.11 -14.58 -8.09
C ARG A 65 -11.26 -15.70 -7.08
N GLY A 66 -12.10 -15.54 -6.05
CA GLY A 66 -12.28 -16.54 -5.00
C GLY A 66 -11.06 -16.71 -4.10
N LEU A 67 -10.17 -15.72 -4.06
CA LEU A 67 -8.94 -15.79 -3.25
C LEU A 67 -9.24 -15.84 -1.77
N ASN A 68 -10.36 -15.29 -1.33
CA ASN A 68 -10.81 -15.32 0.06
C ASN A 68 -11.13 -16.73 0.55
N LYS A 69 -11.28 -17.69 -0.37
CA LYS A 69 -11.55 -19.09 -0.05
C LYS A 69 -10.30 -19.96 -0.16
N GLN A 70 -9.15 -19.36 -0.44
CA GLN A 70 -7.88 -20.06 -0.61
C GLN A 70 -6.90 -19.67 0.49
N GLU A 71 -6.01 -20.60 0.84
CA GLU A 71 -4.87 -20.28 1.69
C GLU A 71 -3.75 -19.73 0.81
N LEU A 72 -3.42 -18.46 1.02
CA LEU A 72 -2.38 -17.80 0.25
C LEU A 72 -1.08 -17.73 1.06
N SER A 73 0.03 -18.05 0.41
CA SER A 73 1.36 -17.92 0.99
C SER A 73 1.86 -16.48 0.82
N GLU A 74 2.94 -16.15 1.51
CA GLU A 74 3.59 -14.84 1.32
C GLU A 74 4.03 -14.63 -0.13
N SER A 75 4.49 -15.69 -0.80
CA SER A 75 4.85 -15.63 -2.21
C SER A 75 3.64 -15.31 -3.09
N ASP A 76 2.48 -15.88 -2.75
CA ASP A 76 1.24 -15.58 -3.48
C ASP A 76 0.84 -14.13 -3.32
N TYR A 77 0.88 -13.60 -2.10
CA TYR A 77 0.57 -12.18 -1.86
C TYR A 77 1.52 -11.26 -2.63
N LYS A 78 2.81 -11.58 -2.65
CA LYS A 78 3.79 -10.81 -3.41
C LYS A 78 3.45 -10.76 -4.89
N ASP A 79 3.12 -11.91 -5.48
CA ASP A 79 2.79 -12.00 -6.90
C ASP A 79 1.56 -11.18 -7.24
N PHE A 80 0.51 -11.22 -6.41
CA PHE A 80 -0.69 -10.42 -6.62
C PHE A 80 -0.42 -8.92 -6.46
N LEU A 81 0.40 -8.53 -5.49
CA LEU A 81 0.77 -7.14 -5.30
C LEU A 81 1.49 -6.55 -6.52
N LEU A 82 2.30 -7.37 -7.19
CA LEU A 82 2.98 -6.96 -8.41
C LEU A 82 2.06 -6.98 -9.64
N GLU A 83 0.99 -7.80 -9.58
CA GLU A 83 0.08 -7.96 -10.71
C GLU A 83 -0.87 -6.77 -10.90
N HIS A 84 -1.41 -6.25 -9.80
CA HIS A 84 -2.46 -5.23 -9.90
C HIS A 84 -2.42 -4.28 -8.71
N TYR A 85 -2.54 -2.97 -8.99
CA TYR A 85 -2.48 -1.93 -7.97
C TYR A 85 -3.60 -2.05 -6.92
N THR A 86 -4.74 -2.64 -7.28
CA THR A 86 -5.89 -2.76 -6.37
C THR A 86 -5.59 -3.62 -5.14
N PHE A 87 -4.59 -4.50 -5.23
CA PHE A 87 -4.24 -5.40 -4.12
C PHE A 87 -3.40 -4.74 -3.05
N LEU A 88 -2.79 -3.59 -3.32
CA LEU A 88 -2.00 -2.87 -2.31
C LEU A 88 -2.92 -2.01 -1.44
N LYS A 89 -2.75 -2.11 -0.13
CA LYS A 89 -3.38 -1.15 0.79
C LYS A 89 -2.84 0.24 0.49
N ARG A 90 -3.67 1.26 0.64
CA ARG A 90 -3.27 2.64 0.36
C ARG A 90 -3.89 3.62 1.33
N PRO A 91 -3.20 4.72 1.62
CA PRO A 91 -1.85 5.02 1.17
C PRO A 91 -0.79 4.22 1.90
N VAL A 92 0.38 4.03 1.30
CA VAL A 92 1.56 3.50 1.97
C VAL A 92 2.58 4.62 2.02
N VAL A 93 3.04 4.94 3.22
CA VAL A 93 4.05 5.99 3.41
C VAL A 93 5.30 5.37 4.00
N ILE A 94 6.42 5.51 3.30
CA ILE A 94 7.72 5.09 3.80
C ILE A 94 8.52 6.34 4.14
N ASP A 95 9.01 6.41 5.37
CA ASP A 95 9.89 7.49 5.83
C ASP A 95 11.11 6.83 6.48
N LYS A 96 12.16 6.64 5.67
CA LYS A 96 13.41 6.00 6.09
C LYS A 96 13.16 4.59 6.64
N ASP A 97 13.15 4.42 7.97
CA ASP A 97 12.96 3.13 8.63
C ASP A 97 11.54 2.90 9.10
N ALA A 98 10.64 3.87 8.90
CA ALA A 98 9.25 3.78 9.31
C ALA A 98 8.34 3.52 8.11
N ILE A 99 7.26 2.78 8.34
CA ILE A 99 6.25 2.53 7.30
C ILE A 99 4.86 2.64 7.91
N PHE A 100 3.94 3.26 7.16
CA PHE A 100 2.53 3.37 7.51
C PHE A 100 1.72 2.78 6.38
N VAL A 101 0.87 1.79 6.67
CA VAL A 101 0.17 1.01 5.66
C VAL A 101 -1.33 1.15 5.83
N GLY A 102 -2.01 1.56 4.76
CA GLY A 102 -3.45 1.60 4.72
C GLY A 102 -4.05 2.86 5.36
N ASN A 103 -5.37 2.83 5.50
CA ASN A 103 -6.15 3.97 5.96
C ASN A 103 -6.84 3.74 7.29
N SER A 104 -6.29 2.87 8.14
CA SER A 104 -6.86 2.65 9.47
C SER A 104 -6.73 3.92 10.30
N LYS A 105 -7.63 4.10 11.26
CA LYS A 105 -7.58 5.26 12.15
C LYS A 105 -6.24 5.35 12.89
N LYS A 106 -5.70 4.20 13.27
CA LYS A 106 -4.40 4.15 13.96
C LYS A 106 -3.30 4.72 13.09
N ASN A 107 -3.22 4.27 11.83
CA ASN A 107 -2.19 4.74 10.91
C ASN A 107 -2.34 6.23 10.60
N VAL A 108 -3.57 6.70 10.40
CA VAL A 108 -3.83 8.11 10.15
C VAL A 108 -3.42 8.95 11.35
N ALA A 109 -3.73 8.51 12.57
CA ALA A 109 -3.36 9.21 13.77
C ALA A 109 -1.84 9.33 13.92
N GLU A 110 -1.09 8.29 13.57
CA GLU A 110 0.36 8.31 13.63
C GLU A 110 0.98 9.27 12.60
N LEU A 111 0.31 9.46 11.45
CA LEU A 111 0.76 10.38 10.42
C LEU A 111 0.46 11.84 10.76
N GLU A 112 -0.60 12.06 11.52
CA GLU A 112 -0.97 13.40 11.95
C GLU A 112 -0.10 13.92 13.08
#